data_3ac230865feea8b30459e4af0e1d0f32
#
_entry.id   3ac230865feea8b30459e4af0e1d0f32
#
_cell.length_a   1.000
_cell.length_b   1.000
_cell.length_c   1.000
_cell.angle_alpha   90.00
_cell.angle_beta   90.00
_cell.angle_gamma   90.00
#
_symmetry.space_group_name_H-M   'P 1'
#
loop_
_entity.id
_entity.type
_entity.pdbx_description
1 polymer ?
#
loop_
_entity_poly.entity_id
_entity_poly.type
_entity_poly.pdbx_seq_one_letter_code
_entity_poly.pdbx_strand_id
1 'polypeptide(L)'
;EMGIDFSTDFYNINHVNSLGARKYTDFLENYLCLNYNLPDHRDDATYSEWQTLAENYALTSDSSQVAVQNLIENANGAFEIAENIRNADDFTVWATLVNDERFTVITAGNCGFSTIDLKPQYISLLRQLNLCDIYGGDNYIKIVRNADVIGSNADGSCSATANIGHNQQTVPCTVDNNNSMAAIYIDGINYSCGNSSNINMVVFDNYHRTVVDTVYLYVEDGMIKIGRK
;
A
#
# COMPACT_ATOMS: atom_id res chain seq x y z
N GLU A 1 -5.06 33.55 -10.74
CA GLU A 1 -4.22 32.44 -10.24
C GLU A 1 -4.79 31.10 -10.72
N MET A 2 -3.94 30.15 -11.13
CA MET A 2 -4.35 28.83 -11.61
C MET A 2 -4.86 27.89 -10.49
N GLY A 3 -4.59 28.20 -9.22
CA GLY A 3 -4.96 27.36 -8.09
C GLY A 3 -4.32 25.97 -8.09
N ILE A 4 -3.15 25.81 -8.72
CA ILE A 4 -2.39 24.55 -8.79
C ILE A 4 -1.78 24.25 -7.41
N ASP A 5 -1.99 23.01 -6.93
CA ASP A 5 -1.42 22.48 -5.70
C ASP A 5 -0.46 21.33 -6.05
N PHE A 6 0.81 21.46 -5.66
CA PHE A 6 1.84 20.48 -5.98
C PHE A 6 1.63 19.13 -5.25
N SER A 7 0.90 19.12 -4.16
CA SER A 7 0.61 17.90 -3.38
C SER A 7 -0.50 17.04 -3.99
N THR A 8 -1.43 17.65 -4.75
CA THR A 8 -2.63 16.97 -5.25
C THR A 8 -2.76 16.97 -6.77
N ASP A 9 -2.14 17.92 -7.47
CA ASP A 9 -2.35 18.15 -8.90
C ASP A 9 -1.27 17.55 -9.81
N PHE A 10 -0.31 16.83 -9.23
CA PHE A 10 0.82 16.23 -9.97
C PHE A 10 0.93 14.72 -9.74
N TYR A 11 1.34 13.98 -10.77
CA TYR A 11 1.82 12.61 -10.65
C TYR A 11 3.27 12.55 -10.17
N ASN A 12 4.07 13.53 -10.58
CA ASN A 12 5.48 13.69 -10.22
C ASN A 12 5.88 15.16 -10.46
N ILE A 13 7.15 15.49 -10.22
CA ILE A 13 7.66 16.86 -10.31
C ILE A 13 7.46 17.57 -11.67
N ASN A 14 7.15 16.82 -12.73
CA ASN A 14 7.09 17.35 -14.10
C ASN A 14 5.74 17.16 -14.79
N HIS A 15 4.85 16.31 -14.25
CA HIS A 15 3.61 15.93 -14.93
C HIS A 15 2.39 16.16 -14.04
N VAL A 16 1.53 17.04 -14.49
CA VAL A 16 0.20 17.21 -13.86
C VAL A 16 -0.65 15.98 -14.06
N ASN A 17 -1.45 15.66 -13.06
CA ASN A 17 -2.51 14.65 -13.15
C ASN A 17 -3.80 15.25 -13.74
N SER A 18 -4.89 14.48 -13.78
CA SER A 18 -6.18 14.94 -14.34
C SER A 18 -6.78 16.13 -13.59
N LEU A 19 -6.53 16.26 -12.28
CA LEU A 19 -7.00 17.41 -11.49
C LEU A 19 -6.21 18.68 -11.87
N GLY A 20 -4.89 18.59 -11.92
CA GLY A 20 -4.04 19.70 -12.33
C GLY A 20 -4.23 20.09 -13.78
N ALA A 21 -4.40 19.11 -14.68
CA ALA A 21 -4.70 19.35 -16.10
C ALA A 21 -6.01 20.13 -16.27
N ARG A 22 -7.05 19.81 -15.51
CA ARG A 22 -8.32 20.53 -15.52
C ARG A 22 -8.14 21.99 -15.12
N LYS A 23 -7.50 22.24 -14.00
CA LYS A 23 -7.23 23.62 -13.51
C LYS A 23 -6.43 24.44 -14.51
N TYR A 24 -5.42 23.82 -15.14
CA TYR A 24 -4.63 24.49 -16.18
C TYR A 24 -5.46 24.84 -17.42
N THR A 25 -6.30 23.91 -17.87
CA THR A 25 -7.16 24.10 -19.04
C THR A 25 -8.19 25.20 -18.80
N ASP A 26 -8.85 25.18 -17.64
CA ASP A 26 -9.83 26.21 -17.25
C ASP A 26 -9.16 27.61 -17.17
N PHE A 27 -7.95 27.68 -16.66
CA PHE A 27 -7.19 28.94 -16.64
C PHE A 27 -6.85 29.40 -18.04
N LEU A 28 -6.38 28.51 -18.92
CA LEU A 28 -6.01 28.83 -20.30
C LEU A 28 -7.24 29.27 -21.10
N GLU A 29 -8.37 28.59 -20.97
CA GLU A 29 -9.63 28.99 -21.59
C GLU A 29 -10.01 30.42 -21.20
N ASN A 30 -10.05 30.71 -19.91
CA ASN A 30 -10.37 32.05 -19.41
C ASN A 30 -9.38 33.12 -19.94
N TYR A 31 -8.08 32.80 -19.93
CA TYR A 31 -7.07 33.71 -20.45
C TYR A 31 -7.24 34.01 -21.94
N LEU A 32 -7.54 32.99 -22.75
CA LEU A 32 -7.76 33.13 -24.19
C LEU A 32 -9.04 33.91 -24.48
N CYS A 33 -10.13 33.63 -23.80
CA CYS A 33 -11.39 34.32 -23.97
C CYS A 33 -11.30 35.82 -23.59
N LEU A 34 -10.52 36.15 -22.56
CA LEU A 34 -10.36 37.54 -22.12
C LEU A 34 -9.42 38.36 -23.00
N ASN A 35 -8.42 37.76 -23.61
CA ASN A 35 -7.38 38.48 -24.32
C ASN A 35 -7.50 38.40 -25.85
N TYR A 36 -8.30 37.48 -26.37
CA TYR A 36 -8.46 37.26 -27.81
C TYR A 36 -9.92 37.19 -28.16
N ASN A 37 -10.30 37.75 -29.29
CA ASN A 37 -11.68 37.68 -29.84
C ASN A 37 -11.85 36.34 -30.58
N LEU A 38 -11.95 35.23 -29.81
CA LEU A 38 -12.15 33.91 -30.36
C LEU A 38 -13.63 33.72 -30.75
N PRO A 39 -13.93 33.25 -31.98
CA PRO A 39 -15.29 32.92 -32.36
C PRO A 39 -15.78 31.68 -31.58
N ASP A 40 -17.02 31.72 -31.13
CA ASP A 40 -17.66 30.55 -30.52
C ASP A 40 -18.31 29.69 -31.62
N HIS A 41 -17.87 28.45 -31.74
CA HIS A 41 -18.34 27.47 -32.72
C HIS A 41 -19.16 26.34 -32.09
N ARG A 42 -19.54 26.43 -30.81
CA ARG A 42 -20.25 25.36 -30.11
C ARG A 42 -21.60 25.01 -30.72
N ASP A 43 -22.27 25.97 -31.31
CA ASP A 43 -23.58 25.75 -31.97
C ASP A 43 -23.49 25.69 -33.50
N ASP A 44 -22.28 25.64 -34.05
CA ASP A 44 -22.04 25.58 -35.50
C ASP A 44 -22.02 24.11 -35.97
N ALA A 45 -23.03 23.74 -36.77
CA ALA A 45 -23.14 22.38 -37.29
C ALA A 45 -21.93 21.89 -38.12
N THR A 46 -21.10 22.81 -38.64
CA THR A 46 -19.86 22.47 -39.34
C THR A 46 -18.86 21.82 -38.41
N TYR A 47 -18.96 22.07 -37.10
CA TYR A 47 -18.04 21.53 -36.08
C TYR A 47 -18.69 20.46 -35.18
N SER A 48 -19.77 19.80 -35.65
CA SER A 48 -20.50 18.81 -34.88
C SER A 48 -19.64 17.62 -34.41
N GLU A 49 -18.61 17.26 -35.15
CA GLU A 49 -17.64 16.23 -34.72
C GLU A 49 -16.88 16.64 -33.47
N TRP A 50 -16.58 17.92 -33.31
CA TRP A 50 -15.92 18.44 -32.13
C TRP A 50 -16.79 18.38 -30.89
N GLN A 51 -18.11 18.53 -31.03
CA GLN A 51 -19.03 18.35 -29.92
C GLN A 51 -19.02 16.92 -29.42
N THR A 52 -19.07 15.94 -30.31
CA THR A 52 -18.97 14.52 -29.96
C THR A 52 -17.64 14.18 -29.29
N LEU A 53 -16.52 14.75 -29.79
CA LEU A 53 -15.21 14.58 -29.18
C LEU A 53 -15.13 15.20 -27.80
N ALA A 54 -15.71 16.38 -27.60
CA ALA A 54 -15.75 17.07 -26.31
C ALA A 54 -16.58 16.29 -25.28
N GLU A 55 -17.73 15.73 -25.65
CA GLU A 55 -18.56 14.89 -24.79
C GLU A 55 -17.80 13.61 -24.36
N ASN A 56 -17.17 12.92 -25.31
CA ASN A 56 -16.37 11.74 -25.01
C ASN A 56 -15.16 12.05 -24.12
N TYR A 57 -14.51 13.21 -24.36
CA TYR A 57 -13.40 13.65 -23.53
C TYR A 57 -13.87 13.98 -22.10
N ALA A 58 -15.01 14.64 -21.94
CA ALA A 58 -15.57 14.96 -20.63
C ALA A 58 -15.81 13.69 -19.80
N LEU A 59 -16.45 12.66 -20.38
CA LEU A 59 -16.68 11.38 -19.70
C LEU A 59 -15.37 10.71 -19.26
N THR A 60 -14.35 10.72 -20.11
CA THR A 60 -13.03 10.13 -19.79
C THR A 60 -12.32 10.96 -18.73
N SER A 61 -12.37 12.29 -18.83
CA SER A 61 -11.75 13.20 -17.87
C SER A 61 -12.37 13.07 -16.49
N ASP A 62 -13.69 13.00 -16.38
CA ASP A 62 -14.39 12.85 -15.11
C ASP A 62 -14.04 11.54 -14.43
N SER A 63 -13.99 10.43 -15.18
CA SER A 63 -13.55 9.13 -14.66
C SER A 63 -12.11 9.17 -14.14
N SER A 64 -11.22 9.84 -14.86
CA SER A 64 -9.82 10.02 -14.45
C SER A 64 -9.68 10.90 -13.21
N GLN A 65 -10.50 11.93 -13.06
CA GLN A 65 -10.50 12.79 -11.87
C GLN A 65 -10.97 12.02 -10.64
N VAL A 66 -12.04 11.23 -10.74
CA VAL A 66 -12.52 10.36 -9.66
C VAL A 66 -11.45 9.36 -9.26
N ALA A 67 -10.76 8.75 -10.22
CA ALA A 67 -9.68 7.80 -9.93
C ALA A 67 -8.51 8.45 -9.17
N VAL A 68 -8.11 9.66 -9.56
CA VAL A 68 -7.05 10.42 -8.85
C VAL A 68 -7.50 10.84 -7.46
N GLN A 69 -8.74 11.29 -7.31
CA GLN A 69 -9.29 11.66 -6.00
C GLN A 69 -9.30 10.48 -5.04
N ASN A 70 -9.77 9.32 -5.48
CA ASN A 70 -9.74 8.09 -4.68
C ASN A 70 -8.32 7.69 -4.29
N LEU A 71 -7.34 7.88 -5.19
CA LEU A 71 -5.94 7.61 -4.90
C LEU A 71 -5.40 8.51 -3.77
N ILE A 72 -5.73 9.80 -3.81
CA ILE A 72 -5.32 10.78 -2.79
C ILE A 72 -5.98 10.44 -1.44
N GLU A 73 -7.27 10.14 -1.43
CA GLU A 73 -8.01 9.77 -0.20
C GLU A 73 -7.45 8.51 0.43
N ASN A 74 -7.14 7.49 -0.37
CA ASN A 74 -6.52 6.25 0.12
C ASN A 74 -5.10 6.49 0.66
N ALA A 75 -4.30 7.32 -0.02
CA ALA A 75 -2.97 7.67 0.46
C ALA A 75 -3.02 8.42 1.80
N ASN A 76 -3.90 9.42 1.92
CA ASN A 76 -4.09 10.16 3.18
C ASN A 76 -4.56 9.23 4.31
N GLY A 77 -5.53 8.35 4.03
CA GLY A 77 -5.99 7.36 5.00
C GLY A 77 -4.90 6.36 5.40
N ALA A 78 -4.02 5.96 4.48
CA ALA A 78 -2.87 5.12 4.79
C ALA A 78 -1.90 5.82 5.75
N PHE A 79 -1.64 7.10 5.54
CA PHE A 79 -0.76 7.89 6.41
C PHE A 79 -1.28 7.98 7.85
N GLU A 80 -2.58 8.24 8.04
CA GLU A 80 -3.21 8.31 9.37
C GLU A 80 -3.13 6.96 10.10
N ILE A 81 -3.41 5.84 9.40
CA ILE A 81 -3.34 4.50 10.00
C ILE A 81 -1.89 4.10 10.29
N ALA A 82 -0.93 4.47 9.45
CA ALA A 82 0.48 4.17 9.65
C ALA A 82 1.02 4.70 11.00
N GLU A 83 0.59 5.87 11.41
CA GLU A 83 0.95 6.41 12.72
C GLU A 83 0.37 5.56 13.87
N ASN A 84 -0.90 5.16 13.75
CA ASN A 84 -1.55 4.29 14.73
C ASN A 84 -0.88 2.91 14.81
N ILE A 85 -0.45 2.35 13.67
CA ILE A 85 0.31 1.07 13.63
C ILE A 85 1.61 1.19 14.43
N ARG A 86 2.40 2.25 14.21
CA ARG A 86 3.66 2.47 14.92
C ARG A 86 3.48 2.59 16.43
N ASN A 87 2.36 3.13 16.87
CA ASN A 87 2.05 3.39 18.28
C ASN A 87 1.28 2.24 18.96
N ALA A 88 0.86 1.21 18.23
CA ALA A 88 0.11 0.09 18.78
C ALA A 88 1.04 -0.92 19.48
N ASP A 89 0.99 -0.97 20.81
CA ASP A 89 1.75 -1.93 21.63
C ASP A 89 0.97 -3.22 21.89
N ASP A 90 -0.36 -3.21 21.76
CA ASP A 90 -1.21 -4.40 21.85
C ASP A 90 -1.33 -5.09 20.50
N PHE A 91 -1.06 -6.41 20.48
CA PHE A 91 -1.13 -7.21 19.26
C PHE A 91 -2.52 -7.19 18.60
N THR A 92 -3.60 -7.17 19.39
CA THR A 92 -4.96 -7.16 18.83
C THR A 92 -5.25 -5.88 18.07
N VAL A 93 -4.82 -4.74 18.63
CA VAL A 93 -4.93 -3.43 17.98
C VAL A 93 -4.06 -3.40 16.73
N TRP A 94 -2.80 -3.77 16.85
CA TRP A 94 -1.84 -3.78 15.75
C TRP A 94 -2.30 -4.67 14.59
N ALA A 95 -2.68 -5.92 14.88
CA ALA A 95 -3.12 -6.88 13.87
C ALA A 95 -4.39 -6.43 13.14
N THR A 96 -5.28 -5.72 13.83
CA THR A 96 -6.48 -5.14 13.21
C THR A 96 -6.12 -4.01 12.25
N LEU A 97 -5.19 -3.14 12.64
CA LEU A 97 -4.76 -2.00 11.82
C LEU A 97 -3.99 -2.43 10.57
N VAL A 98 -3.10 -3.42 10.68
CA VAL A 98 -2.29 -3.89 9.54
C VAL A 98 -3.07 -4.76 8.55
N ASN A 99 -4.25 -5.26 8.92
CA ASN A 99 -5.14 -6.02 8.05
C ASN A 99 -6.01 -5.10 7.16
N ASP A 100 -5.41 -4.08 6.61
CA ASP A 100 -6.02 -3.10 5.73
C ASP A 100 -5.37 -3.20 4.33
N GLU A 101 -6.15 -3.09 3.26
CA GLU A 101 -5.68 -3.26 1.88
C GLU A 101 -4.57 -2.26 1.46
N ARG A 102 -4.46 -1.16 2.20
CA ARG A 102 -3.42 -0.15 1.98
C ARG A 102 -2.04 -0.62 2.38
N PHE A 103 -1.94 -1.69 3.16
CA PHE A 103 -0.67 -2.25 3.63
C PHE A 103 -0.39 -3.63 3.06
N THR A 104 0.89 -3.94 2.94
CA THR A 104 1.39 -5.30 2.72
C THR A 104 2.17 -5.72 3.96
N VAL A 105 1.83 -6.88 4.51
CA VAL A 105 2.51 -7.48 5.65
C VAL A 105 3.45 -8.57 5.15
N ILE A 106 4.73 -8.43 5.43
CA ILE A 106 5.77 -9.38 5.08
C ILE A 106 6.23 -10.08 6.35
N THR A 107 6.19 -11.40 6.36
CA THR A 107 6.51 -12.22 7.53
C THR A 107 7.58 -13.25 7.19
N ALA A 108 8.55 -13.40 8.08
CA ALA A 108 9.58 -14.45 8.00
C ALA A 108 9.96 -14.94 9.40
N GLY A 109 10.14 -16.26 9.54
CA GLY A 109 10.55 -16.86 10.80
C GLY A 109 10.71 -18.37 10.70
N ASN A 110 11.11 -18.98 11.80
CA ASN A 110 11.20 -20.44 11.97
C ASN A 110 10.44 -20.92 13.21
N CYS A 111 9.67 -20.08 13.84
CA CYS A 111 8.78 -20.43 14.96
C CYS A 111 7.32 -20.23 14.55
N GLY A 112 6.49 -21.13 14.98
CA GLY A 112 5.03 -21.03 14.83
C GLY A 112 4.36 -20.76 16.18
N PHE A 113 3.09 -20.44 16.11
CA PHE A 113 2.25 -20.36 17.31
C PHE A 113 1.58 -21.70 17.57
N SER A 114 1.73 -22.24 18.78
CA SER A 114 0.86 -23.29 19.24
C SER A 114 -0.53 -22.72 19.49
N THR A 115 -1.50 -23.08 18.65
CA THR A 115 -2.88 -22.61 18.80
C THR A 115 -3.57 -23.17 20.06
N ILE A 116 -2.99 -24.20 20.68
CA ILE A 116 -3.55 -24.84 21.89
C ILE A 116 -3.41 -23.92 23.11
N ASP A 117 -2.36 -23.10 23.15
CA ASP A 117 -2.05 -22.25 24.28
C ASP A 117 -2.51 -20.80 24.10
N LEU A 118 -3.06 -20.46 22.94
CA LEU A 118 -3.50 -19.10 22.63
C LEU A 118 -4.99 -18.88 22.91
N LYS A 119 -5.31 -17.68 23.35
CA LYS A 119 -6.71 -17.25 23.48
C LYS A 119 -7.39 -17.21 22.10
N PRO A 120 -8.69 -17.59 21.99
CA PRO A 120 -9.40 -17.69 20.70
C PRO A 120 -9.34 -16.43 19.83
N GLN A 121 -9.33 -15.25 20.43
CA GLN A 121 -9.22 -13.97 19.71
C GLN A 121 -7.95 -13.83 18.89
N TYR A 122 -6.82 -14.34 19.39
CA TYR A 122 -5.56 -14.33 18.66
C TYR A 122 -5.57 -15.26 17.45
N ILE A 123 -6.23 -16.39 17.54
CA ILE A 123 -6.37 -17.35 16.44
C ILE A 123 -7.08 -16.70 15.25
N SER A 124 -8.15 -15.92 15.50
CA SER A 124 -8.85 -15.20 14.44
C SER A 124 -7.95 -14.17 13.74
N LEU A 125 -7.20 -13.39 14.51
CA LEU A 125 -6.28 -12.40 13.96
C LEU A 125 -5.12 -13.03 13.19
N LEU A 126 -4.56 -14.13 13.70
CA LEU A 126 -3.52 -14.88 12.99
C LEU A 126 -4.02 -15.44 11.65
N ARG A 127 -5.30 -15.87 11.58
CA ARG A 127 -5.92 -16.29 10.31
C ARG A 127 -6.01 -15.15 9.32
N GLN A 128 -6.42 -13.96 9.77
CA GLN A 128 -6.47 -12.78 8.90
C GLN A 128 -5.09 -12.40 8.33
N LEU A 129 -4.04 -12.63 9.11
CA LEU A 129 -2.65 -12.42 8.68
C LEU A 129 -2.04 -13.65 7.98
N ASN A 130 -2.83 -14.71 7.74
CA ASN A 130 -2.38 -15.98 7.16
C ASN A 130 -1.25 -16.69 7.95
N LEU A 131 -1.28 -16.59 9.29
CA LEU A 131 -0.24 -17.15 10.17
C LEU A 131 -0.69 -18.39 10.97
N CYS A 132 -1.93 -18.88 10.82
CA CYS A 132 -2.46 -19.99 11.61
C CYS A 132 -1.91 -21.37 11.27
N ASP A 133 -1.37 -21.54 10.09
CA ASP A 133 -0.84 -22.80 9.55
C ASP A 133 0.70 -22.89 9.66
N ILE A 134 1.29 -22.03 10.47
CA ILE A 134 2.72 -22.01 10.73
C ILE A 134 3.02 -22.85 11.96
N TYR A 135 3.79 -23.91 11.76
CA TYR A 135 4.26 -24.79 12.83
C TYR A 135 5.67 -24.42 13.28
N GLY A 136 5.94 -24.58 14.56
CA GLY A 136 7.28 -24.33 15.10
C GLY A 136 8.33 -25.30 14.53
N GLY A 137 9.49 -24.78 14.18
CA GLY A 137 10.61 -25.53 13.62
C GLY A 137 10.75 -25.46 12.11
N ASP A 138 9.73 -25.03 11.40
CA ASP A 138 9.77 -24.84 9.95
C ASP A 138 10.16 -23.39 9.61
N ASN A 139 11.04 -23.22 8.62
CA ASN A 139 11.25 -21.91 8.03
C ASN A 139 10.07 -21.56 7.15
N TYR A 140 9.59 -20.35 7.24
CA TYR A 140 8.48 -19.88 6.42
C TYR A 140 8.64 -18.42 6.02
N ILE A 141 7.96 -18.08 4.94
CA ILE A 141 7.80 -16.72 4.43
C ILE A 141 6.34 -16.54 4.03
N LYS A 142 5.75 -15.42 4.38
CA LYS A 142 4.44 -14.99 3.84
C LYS A 142 4.47 -13.51 3.54
N ILE A 143 3.95 -13.15 2.37
CA ILE A 143 3.73 -11.77 1.92
C ILE A 143 2.23 -11.66 1.68
N VAL A 144 1.54 -10.86 2.49
CA VAL A 144 0.09 -10.81 2.55
C VAL A 144 -0.41 -9.38 2.34
N ARG A 145 -1.41 -9.22 1.47
CA ARG A 145 -2.16 -7.98 1.26
C ARG A 145 -3.65 -8.30 1.38
N ASN A 146 -4.35 -7.62 2.29
CA ASN A 146 -5.79 -7.78 2.48
C ASN A 146 -6.20 -9.28 2.54
N ALA A 147 -5.56 -10.05 3.40
CA ALA A 147 -5.71 -11.50 3.55
C ALA A 147 -5.26 -12.36 2.34
N ASP A 148 -4.91 -11.76 1.20
CA ASP A 148 -4.39 -12.49 0.04
C ASP A 148 -2.89 -12.73 0.14
N VAL A 149 -2.46 -13.98 -0.03
CA VAL A 149 -1.04 -14.35 -0.06
C VAL A 149 -0.49 -14.11 -1.46
N ILE A 150 0.36 -13.09 -1.61
CA ILE A 150 1.00 -12.73 -2.88
C ILE A 150 2.39 -13.34 -3.06
N GLY A 151 2.95 -13.90 -2.00
CA GLY A 151 4.19 -14.66 -2.01
C GLY A 151 4.31 -15.52 -0.77
N SER A 152 4.69 -16.78 -0.93
CA SER A 152 4.93 -17.68 0.21
C SER A 152 5.93 -18.77 -0.14
N ASN A 153 6.63 -19.25 0.87
CA ASN A 153 7.41 -20.47 0.83
C ASN A 153 7.54 -21.03 2.25
N ALA A 154 7.56 -22.35 2.39
CA ALA A 154 7.70 -23.00 3.69
C ALA A 154 8.36 -24.36 3.47
N ASP A 155 9.69 -24.39 3.46
CA ASP A 155 10.47 -25.63 3.51
C ASP A 155 11.97 -25.32 3.63
N GLY A 156 12.64 -25.90 4.62
CA GLY A 156 14.07 -25.83 4.82
C GLY A 156 14.63 -24.40 4.75
N SER A 157 15.52 -24.14 3.82
CA SER A 157 15.97 -22.78 3.46
C SER A 157 15.04 -22.24 2.38
N CYS A 158 14.23 -21.25 2.67
CA CYS A 158 13.22 -20.73 1.76
C CYS A 158 13.51 -19.28 1.33
N SER A 159 13.13 -18.95 0.09
CA SER A 159 13.19 -17.60 -0.47
C SER A 159 11.92 -17.31 -1.24
N ALA A 160 11.42 -16.10 -1.16
CA ALA A 160 10.30 -15.62 -1.94
C ALA A 160 10.53 -14.19 -2.42
N THR A 161 10.02 -13.88 -3.61
CA THR A 161 10.05 -12.54 -4.20
C THR A 161 8.65 -12.13 -4.61
N ALA A 162 8.30 -10.86 -4.38
CA ALA A 162 7.07 -10.26 -4.87
C ALA A 162 7.30 -8.78 -5.18
N ASN A 163 6.46 -8.21 -6.03
CA ASN A 163 6.37 -6.77 -6.19
C ASN A 163 5.27 -6.23 -5.28
N ILE A 164 5.62 -5.35 -4.36
CA ILE A 164 4.72 -4.73 -3.39
C ILE A 164 4.53 -3.26 -3.69
N GLY A 165 3.36 -2.71 -3.39
CA GLY A 165 2.98 -1.34 -3.72
C GLY A 165 1.60 -1.29 -4.37
N HIS A 166 1.17 -0.12 -4.82
CA HIS A 166 -0.13 0.11 -5.43
C HIS A 166 -0.01 0.31 -6.95
N ASN A 167 -0.89 -0.35 -7.73
CA ASN A 167 -0.93 -0.30 -9.20
C ASN A 167 0.44 -0.65 -9.84
N GLN A 168 0.88 0.18 -10.78
CA GLN A 168 2.18 0.02 -11.49
C GLN A 168 3.37 0.59 -10.69
N GLN A 169 3.12 1.24 -9.56
CA GLN A 169 4.17 1.80 -8.70
C GLN A 169 4.56 0.80 -7.62
N THR A 170 5.24 -0.25 -8.01
CA THR A 170 5.68 -1.31 -7.11
C THR A 170 7.18 -1.28 -6.88
N VAL A 171 7.60 -1.81 -5.73
CA VAL A 171 9.00 -2.05 -5.38
C VAL A 171 9.25 -3.55 -5.19
N PRO A 172 10.44 -4.07 -5.52
CA PRO A 172 10.77 -5.46 -5.29
C PRO A 172 10.88 -5.74 -3.79
N CYS A 173 10.25 -6.82 -3.34
CA CYS A 173 10.41 -7.40 -2.01
C CYS A 173 11.03 -8.79 -2.16
N THR A 174 12.14 -9.05 -1.49
CA THR A 174 12.78 -10.36 -1.40
C THR A 174 12.88 -10.76 0.05
N VAL A 175 12.52 -11.98 0.36
CA VAL A 175 12.63 -12.55 1.69
C VAL A 175 13.44 -13.83 1.62
N ASP A 176 14.50 -13.90 2.41
CA ASP A 176 15.35 -15.07 2.56
C ASP A 176 15.27 -15.54 3.99
N ASN A 177 14.92 -16.79 4.20
CA ASN A 177 14.82 -17.38 5.51
C ASN A 177 15.54 -18.75 5.56
N ASN A 178 16.40 -18.88 6.52
CA ASN A 178 17.12 -20.12 6.82
C ASN A 178 17.25 -20.29 8.34
N ASN A 179 17.79 -21.43 8.78
CA ASN A 179 17.90 -21.77 10.22
C ASN A 179 18.68 -20.75 11.07
N SER A 180 19.37 -19.82 10.45
CA SER A 180 20.22 -18.83 11.16
C SER A 180 19.75 -17.40 10.98
N MET A 181 18.97 -17.10 9.95
CA MET A 181 18.62 -15.73 9.59
C MET A 181 17.27 -15.68 8.86
N ALA A 182 16.44 -14.73 9.26
CA ALA A 182 15.27 -14.30 8.53
C ALA A 182 15.52 -12.87 8.02
N ALA A 183 15.74 -12.71 6.73
CA ALA A 183 16.06 -11.42 6.12
C ALA A 183 14.93 -10.96 5.19
N ILE A 184 14.42 -9.74 5.42
CA ILE A 184 13.36 -9.11 4.62
C ILE A 184 13.97 -7.89 3.94
N TYR A 185 14.06 -7.93 2.61
CA TYR A 185 14.58 -6.83 1.79
C TYR A 185 13.45 -6.18 1.02
N ILE A 186 13.36 -4.87 1.11
CA ILE A 186 12.45 -4.04 0.31
C ILE A 186 13.29 -3.01 -0.42
N ASP A 187 13.23 -3.00 -1.75
CA ASP A 187 14.06 -2.17 -2.61
C ASP A 187 15.57 -2.26 -2.28
N GLY A 188 16.02 -3.48 -1.96
CA GLY A 188 17.41 -3.78 -1.60
C GLY A 188 17.83 -3.40 -0.17
N ILE A 189 16.96 -2.76 0.62
CA ILE A 189 17.23 -2.40 2.02
C ILE A 189 16.72 -3.50 2.94
N ASN A 190 17.56 -3.94 3.88
CA ASN A 190 17.23 -4.97 4.88
C ASN A 190 16.46 -4.35 6.07
N TYR A 191 15.24 -4.83 6.30
CA TYR A 191 14.35 -4.41 7.37
C TYR A 191 14.13 -5.49 8.45
N SER A 192 14.79 -6.62 8.38
CA SER A 192 14.60 -7.70 9.36
C SER A 192 15.03 -7.29 10.78
N CYS A 193 14.35 -7.83 11.78
CA CYS A 193 14.72 -7.66 13.19
C CYS A 193 15.94 -8.51 13.60
N GLY A 194 16.47 -9.35 12.72
CA GLY A 194 17.73 -10.05 12.88
C GLY A 194 17.70 -11.29 13.79
N ASN A 195 16.51 -11.74 14.23
CA ASN A 195 16.37 -12.95 15.04
C ASN A 195 15.42 -13.95 14.37
N SER A 196 15.94 -15.09 13.91
CA SER A 196 15.15 -16.14 13.26
C SER A 196 14.26 -16.93 14.24
N SER A 197 14.53 -16.88 15.54
CA SER A 197 13.73 -17.58 16.57
C SER A 197 12.38 -16.90 16.89
N ASN A 198 12.13 -15.74 16.33
CA ASN A 198 10.86 -15.02 16.44
C ASN A 198 10.16 -14.92 15.09
N ILE A 199 8.89 -14.55 15.09
CA ILE A 199 8.17 -14.20 13.89
C ILE A 199 8.48 -12.74 13.57
N ASN A 200 9.32 -12.52 12.55
CA ASN A 200 9.69 -11.19 12.10
C ASN A 200 8.64 -10.68 11.09
N MET A 201 8.19 -9.47 11.25
CA MET A 201 7.20 -8.86 10.38
C MET A 201 7.60 -7.44 9.99
N VAL A 202 7.34 -7.10 8.73
CA VAL A 202 7.49 -5.75 8.19
C VAL A 202 6.15 -5.33 7.59
N VAL A 203 5.69 -4.15 7.95
CA VAL A 203 4.47 -3.53 7.39
C VAL A 203 4.89 -2.47 6.38
N PHE A 204 4.39 -2.59 5.16
CA PHE A 204 4.71 -1.71 4.04
C PHE A 204 3.46 -0.96 3.58
N ASP A 205 3.54 0.37 3.51
CA ASP A 205 2.51 1.23 2.94
C ASP A 205 2.58 1.17 1.41
N ASN A 206 1.54 0.64 0.78
CA ASN A 206 1.47 0.43 -0.66
C ASN A 206 1.35 1.74 -1.45
N TYR A 207 0.84 2.80 -0.85
CA TYR A 207 0.62 4.10 -1.50
C TYR A 207 1.84 5.01 -1.40
N HIS A 208 2.43 5.14 -0.22
CA HIS A 208 3.64 5.95 -0.01
C HIS A 208 4.94 5.19 -0.30
N ARG A 209 4.87 3.87 -0.50
CA ARG A 209 6.02 2.98 -0.77
C ARG A 209 7.10 3.09 0.30
N THR A 210 6.67 3.09 1.55
CA THR A 210 7.54 3.18 2.71
C THR A 210 7.27 2.07 3.71
N VAL A 211 8.29 1.67 4.46
CA VAL A 211 8.11 0.80 5.61
C VAL A 211 7.48 1.59 6.75
N VAL A 212 6.35 1.08 7.25
CA VAL A 212 5.59 1.68 8.36
C VAL A 212 6.10 1.19 9.69
N ASP A 213 6.26 -0.12 9.85
CA ASP A 213 6.66 -0.72 11.11
C ASP A 213 7.49 -1.99 10.87
N THR A 214 8.40 -2.28 11.80
CA THR A 214 9.19 -3.50 11.81
C THR A 214 9.11 -4.09 13.21
N VAL A 215 8.48 -5.25 13.32
CA VAL A 215 8.18 -5.89 14.59
C VAL A 215 8.63 -7.36 14.60
N TYR A 216 8.77 -7.91 15.79
CA TYR A 216 8.80 -9.36 15.99
C TYR A 216 7.74 -9.75 17.00
N LEU A 217 7.10 -10.89 16.74
CA LEU A 217 6.09 -11.45 17.63
C LEU A 217 6.67 -12.57 18.47
N TYR A 218 6.27 -12.63 19.73
CA TYR A 218 6.58 -13.71 20.65
C TYR A 218 5.40 -14.00 21.57
N VAL A 219 5.39 -15.17 22.22
CA VAL A 219 4.32 -15.57 23.14
C VAL A 219 4.83 -15.50 24.58
N GLU A 220 4.06 -14.84 25.43
CA GLU A 220 4.26 -14.75 26.86
C GLU A 220 2.93 -14.90 27.59
N ASP A 221 2.82 -15.85 28.53
CA ASP A 221 1.61 -16.16 29.30
C ASP A 221 0.33 -16.36 28.44
N GLY A 222 0.48 -17.07 27.30
CA GLY A 222 -0.62 -17.32 26.36
C GLY A 222 -1.09 -16.09 25.59
N MET A 223 -0.35 -15.00 25.65
CA MET A 223 -0.59 -13.75 24.91
C MET A 223 0.48 -13.54 23.85
N ILE A 224 0.06 -13.05 22.68
CA ILE A 224 1.00 -12.58 21.66
C ILE A 224 1.44 -11.17 22.03
N LYS A 225 2.74 -10.98 22.07
CA LYS A 225 3.41 -9.71 22.34
C LYS A 225 4.13 -9.21 21.11
N ILE A 226 4.24 -7.88 21.00
CA ILE A 226 4.99 -7.19 19.97
C ILE A 226 6.29 -6.67 20.58
N GLY A 227 7.42 -6.99 19.94
CA GLY A 227 8.68 -6.32 20.18
C GLY A 227 9.07 -5.49 18.96
N ARG A 228 9.65 -4.32 19.20
CA ARG A 228 10.26 -3.45 18.18
C ARG A 228 11.76 -3.35 18.43
N LYS A 229 12.49 -3.02 17.37
CA LYS A 229 13.94 -2.87 17.45
C LYS A 229 14.31 -1.39 17.54
#